data_f1671463f54e75668ed966511f93420f
#
_entry.id   f1671463f54e75668ed966511f93420f
#
_cell.length_a   1.000
_cell.length_b   1.000
_cell.length_c   1.000
_cell.angle_alpha   90.00
_cell.angle_beta   90.00
_cell.angle_gamma   90.00
#
_symmetry.space_group_name_H-M   'P 1'
#
loop_
_entity.id
_entity.type
_entity.pdbx_description
1 polymer ?
#
loop_
_entity_poly.entity_id
_entity_poly.type
_entity_poly.pdbx_seq_one_letter_code
_entity_poly.pdbx_strand_id
1 'polypeptide(L)'
;MNKAEVHLHEKTIESREKLFAEYLESTGFQAEPILVFGASDSQRTDLMEKVKLTVPIFNFFTTNEIGHKLWAVTGDLKITLEENFRKNNEYFLADGHHRFGSTKRVADSMKHCEEAQMILTMFMDEKEIGIDSFERWINISDMNFSIDQFYDRFEVNKKVGGFEIVEGDIEMFFQGKWFVLKSMQTINRDLPPEYLFSSIIEPILGIKDAKKDTRITYVHQKAIDQSQEMLAKGLEVGFRLPAVSVETLKKTALAGGTMPPKSTYIEPKLRSGMMLHVFK
;
A
#
# COMPACT_ATOMS: atom_id res chain seq x y z
N MET A 1 23.40 8.56 -19.57
CA MET A 1 22.92 7.51 -18.64
C MET A 1 21.48 7.84 -18.30
N ASN A 2 20.52 7.00 -18.68
CA ASN A 2 19.15 7.16 -18.22
C ASN A 2 19.13 6.94 -16.70
N LYS A 3 18.66 7.94 -15.95
CA LYS A 3 18.42 7.76 -14.51
C LYS A 3 17.23 6.81 -14.36
N ALA A 4 17.34 5.81 -13.51
CA ALA A 4 16.20 5.00 -13.12
C ALA A 4 15.14 5.93 -12.51
N GLU A 5 13.91 5.81 -12.97
CA GLU A 5 12.79 6.61 -12.50
C GLU A 5 11.94 5.78 -11.56
N VAL A 6 11.62 6.33 -10.39
CA VAL A 6 10.71 5.72 -9.42
C VAL A 6 9.38 6.46 -9.46
N HIS A 7 8.36 5.79 -9.97
CA HIS A 7 7.01 6.35 -10.09
C HIS A 7 6.24 6.23 -8.79
N LEU A 8 5.57 7.32 -8.40
CA LEU A 8 4.81 7.44 -7.17
C LEU A 8 3.32 7.42 -7.47
N HIS A 9 2.51 6.85 -6.59
CA HIS A 9 1.05 6.79 -6.75
C HIS A 9 0.26 7.34 -5.56
N GLU A 10 0.95 7.90 -4.55
CA GLU A 10 0.31 8.49 -3.37
C GLU A 10 0.93 9.86 -3.06
N LYS A 11 0.07 10.84 -2.75
CA LYS A 11 0.50 12.14 -2.23
C LYS A 11 0.86 12.05 -0.75
N THR A 12 2.02 12.55 -0.42
CA THR A 12 2.49 12.64 0.96
C THR A 12 1.97 13.89 1.67
N ILE A 13 1.99 13.87 2.98
CA ILE A 13 1.61 15.01 3.83
C ILE A 13 2.90 15.72 4.25
N GLU A 14 3.05 16.98 3.85
CA GLU A 14 4.27 17.75 4.03
C GLU A 14 4.73 17.83 5.50
N SER A 15 3.82 18.02 6.44
CA SER A 15 4.14 18.04 7.87
C SER A 15 4.71 16.72 8.39
N ARG A 16 4.24 15.58 7.86
CA ARG A 16 4.80 14.26 8.21
C ARG A 16 6.17 14.06 7.59
N GLU A 17 6.38 14.50 6.35
CA GLU A 17 7.71 14.43 5.74
C GLU A 17 8.75 15.23 6.54
N LYS A 18 8.40 16.45 6.97
CA LYS A 18 9.28 17.28 7.80
C LYS A 18 9.62 16.58 9.12
N LEU A 19 8.61 16.09 9.83
CA LEU A 19 8.82 15.38 11.10
C LEU A 19 9.74 14.16 10.94
N PHE A 20 9.53 13.35 9.90
CA PHE A 20 10.39 12.21 9.63
C PHE A 20 11.79 12.61 9.14
N ALA A 21 11.94 13.72 8.43
CA ALA A 21 13.26 14.24 8.05
C ALA A 21 14.05 14.68 9.29
N GLU A 22 13.43 15.42 10.21
CA GLU A 22 14.03 15.80 11.51
C GLU A 22 14.44 14.56 12.33
N TYR A 23 13.61 13.52 12.35
CA TYR A 23 13.95 12.26 12.99
C TYR A 23 15.19 11.61 12.33
N LEU A 24 15.24 11.52 11.00
CA LEU A 24 16.38 10.96 10.27
C LEU A 24 17.65 11.78 10.51
N GLU A 25 17.58 13.11 10.48
CA GLU A 25 18.71 13.99 10.75
C GLU A 25 19.23 13.85 12.19
N SER A 26 18.35 13.66 13.16
CA SER A 26 18.72 13.49 14.57
C SER A 26 19.36 12.13 14.85
N THR A 27 18.82 11.06 14.24
CA THR A 27 19.30 9.70 14.47
C THR A 27 20.50 9.33 13.60
N GLY A 28 20.62 9.91 12.41
CA GLY A 28 21.69 9.66 11.45
C GLY A 28 21.59 8.33 10.70
N PHE A 29 20.43 7.67 10.69
CA PHE A 29 20.24 6.41 9.97
C PHE A 29 18.79 6.17 9.54
N GLN A 30 18.64 5.32 8.54
CA GLN A 30 17.37 4.75 8.10
C GLN A 30 17.27 3.30 8.60
N ALA A 31 16.21 2.96 9.34
CA ALA A 31 15.97 1.62 9.89
C ALA A 31 14.82 0.87 9.19
N GLU A 32 14.11 1.52 8.31
CA GLU A 32 12.97 0.94 7.61
C GLU A 32 13.09 1.22 6.10
N PRO A 33 13.22 0.17 5.28
CA PRO A 33 13.32 0.35 3.82
C PRO A 33 12.01 0.85 3.22
N ILE A 34 12.10 1.56 2.10
CA ILE A 34 10.97 1.68 1.19
C ILE A 34 10.81 0.38 0.41
N LEU A 35 9.59 0.10 -0.08
CA LEU A 35 9.33 -1.03 -0.97
C LEU A 35 9.15 -0.54 -2.39
N VAL A 36 10.03 -0.98 -3.26
CA VAL A 36 10.00 -0.68 -4.70
C VAL A 36 9.82 -1.98 -5.48
N PHE A 37 9.05 -1.95 -6.54
CA PHE A 37 8.91 -3.09 -7.44
C PHE A 37 9.13 -2.71 -8.91
N GLY A 38 9.35 -3.71 -9.73
CA GLY A 38 9.51 -3.55 -11.17
C GLY A 38 9.27 -4.86 -11.90
N ALA A 39 9.38 -4.83 -13.21
CA ALA A 39 9.17 -6.00 -14.06
C ALA A 39 10.04 -7.18 -13.63
N SER A 40 9.48 -8.38 -13.73
CA SER A 40 10.20 -9.63 -13.49
C SER A 40 11.33 -9.79 -14.50
N ASP A 41 12.48 -10.28 -14.04
CA ASP A 41 13.68 -10.48 -14.84
C ASP A 41 14.31 -11.83 -14.50
N SER A 42 14.43 -12.72 -15.51
CA SER A 42 14.95 -14.07 -15.31
C SER A 42 16.41 -14.08 -14.87
N GLN A 43 17.25 -13.17 -15.39
CA GLN A 43 18.64 -13.07 -15.00
C GLN A 43 18.77 -12.71 -13.50
N ARG A 44 17.94 -11.78 -13.03
CA ARG A 44 17.88 -11.42 -11.60
C ARG A 44 17.41 -12.59 -10.75
N THR A 45 16.38 -13.30 -11.19
CA THR A 45 15.91 -14.51 -10.51
C THR A 45 17.01 -15.56 -10.38
N ASP A 46 17.73 -15.86 -11.47
CA ASP A 46 18.84 -16.83 -11.47
C ASP A 46 19.99 -16.39 -10.55
N LEU A 47 20.29 -15.09 -10.50
CA LEU A 47 21.29 -14.54 -9.57
C LEU A 47 20.87 -14.73 -8.11
N MET A 48 19.62 -14.45 -7.79
CA MET A 48 19.10 -14.63 -6.44
C MET A 48 19.10 -16.11 -6.02
N GLU A 49 18.78 -17.04 -6.91
CA GLU A 49 18.86 -18.47 -6.61
C GLU A 49 20.33 -18.89 -6.32
N LYS A 50 21.31 -18.38 -7.05
CA LYS A 50 22.73 -18.62 -6.74
C LYS A 50 23.13 -18.07 -5.38
N VAL A 51 22.64 -16.88 -5.01
CA VAL A 51 22.89 -16.28 -3.69
C VAL A 51 22.30 -17.13 -2.57
N LYS A 52 21.11 -17.68 -2.74
CA LYS A 52 20.44 -18.56 -1.76
C LYS A 52 21.20 -19.86 -1.48
N LEU A 53 22.10 -20.29 -2.36
CA LEU A 53 22.97 -21.45 -2.14
C LEU A 53 24.13 -21.13 -1.17
N THR A 54 24.37 -19.88 -0.85
CA THR A 54 25.42 -19.47 0.09
C THR A 54 24.90 -19.46 1.53
N VAL A 55 25.79 -19.23 2.50
CA VAL A 55 25.40 -19.14 3.92
C VAL A 55 24.73 -17.81 4.18
N PRO A 56 23.53 -17.78 4.76
CA PRO A 56 22.88 -16.55 5.13
C PRO A 56 23.59 -15.84 6.31
N ILE A 57 23.56 -14.50 6.33
CA ILE A 57 24.05 -13.70 7.46
C ILE A 57 23.23 -14.00 8.71
N PHE A 58 21.92 -14.11 8.54
CA PHE A 58 21.01 -14.57 9.60
C PHE A 58 19.86 -15.40 9.03
N ASN A 59 19.33 -16.26 9.90
CA ASN A 59 18.16 -17.10 9.64
C ASN A 59 17.42 -17.29 10.97
N PHE A 60 16.20 -16.78 11.07
CA PHE A 60 15.37 -16.88 12.27
C PHE A 60 13.88 -16.91 11.92
N PHE A 61 13.07 -17.34 12.89
CA PHE A 61 11.61 -17.28 12.81
C PHE A 61 11.06 -16.27 13.80
N THR A 62 10.00 -15.59 13.40
CA THR A 62 9.23 -14.70 14.28
C THR A 62 8.21 -15.51 15.08
N THR A 63 7.59 -14.88 16.10
CA THR A 63 6.57 -15.52 16.96
C THR A 63 5.34 -16.02 16.20
N ASN A 64 5.06 -15.48 15.01
CA ASN A 64 4.00 -15.91 14.10
C ASN A 64 4.51 -16.90 13.03
N GLU A 65 5.61 -17.59 13.29
CA GLU A 65 6.22 -18.63 12.46
C GLU A 65 6.69 -18.18 11.05
N ILE A 66 6.82 -16.87 10.82
CA ILE A 66 7.38 -16.35 9.56
C ILE A 66 8.90 -16.44 9.62
N GLY A 67 9.48 -17.18 8.65
CA GLY A 67 10.94 -17.32 8.51
C GLY A 67 11.56 -16.09 7.83
N HIS A 68 12.68 -15.59 8.38
CA HIS A 68 13.47 -14.52 7.82
C HIS A 68 14.89 -14.98 7.58
N LYS A 69 15.39 -14.81 6.35
CA LYS A 69 16.76 -15.10 5.96
C LYS A 69 17.34 -13.90 5.23
N LEU A 70 18.60 -13.60 5.50
CA LEU A 70 19.33 -12.53 4.82
C LEU A 70 20.68 -13.06 4.32
N TRP A 71 21.04 -12.72 3.09
CA TRP A 71 22.33 -12.99 2.48
C TRP A 71 23.01 -11.70 2.06
N ALA A 72 24.33 -11.66 2.12
CA ALA A 72 25.10 -10.61 1.47
C ALA A 72 25.43 -11.03 0.04
N VAL A 73 25.24 -10.12 -0.90
CA VAL A 73 25.69 -10.26 -2.28
C VAL A 73 27.00 -9.49 -2.44
N THR A 74 28.07 -10.20 -2.75
CA THR A 74 29.43 -9.63 -2.84
C THR A 74 30.13 -10.07 -4.14
N GLY A 75 31.29 -9.48 -4.43
CA GLY A 75 32.09 -9.84 -5.59
C GLY A 75 31.40 -9.66 -6.94
N ASP A 76 31.63 -10.55 -7.88
CA ASP A 76 31.10 -10.47 -9.25
C ASP A 76 29.57 -10.56 -9.30
N LEU A 77 28.96 -11.29 -8.37
CA LEU A 77 27.49 -11.36 -8.27
C LEU A 77 26.90 -10.00 -7.95
N LYS A 78 27.53 -9.21 -7.08
CA LYS A 78 27.08 -7.83 -6.77
C LYS A 78 27.16 -6.96 -8.02
N ILE A 79 28.27 -6.99 -8.75
CA ILE A 79 28.47 -6.20 -9.98
C ILE A 79 27.40 -6.54 -11.00
N THR A 80 27.19 -7.84 -11.25
CA THR A 80 26.18 -8.32 -12.20
C THR A 80 24.76 -7.90 -11.79
N LEU A 81 24.43 -7.95 -10.50
CA LEU A 81 23.14 -7.55 -10.00
C LEU A 81 22.90 -6.03 -10.14
N GLU A 82 23.92 -5.22 -9.82
CA GLU A 82 23.87 -3.76 -10.02
C GLU A 82 23.68 -3.40 -11.50
N GLU A 83 24.38 -4.07 -12.42
CA GLU A 83 24.21 -3.88 -13.85
C GLU A 83 22.80 -4.27 -14.33
N ASN A 84 22.24 -5.35 -13.78
CA ASN A 84 20.88 -5.77 -14.08
C ASN A 84 19.87 -4.69 -13.66
N PHE A 85 20.00 -4.13 -12.44
CA PHE A 85 19.14 -3.03 -11.99
C PHE A 85 19.31 -1.75 -12.83
N ARG A 86 20.50 -1.46 -13.34
CA ARG A 86 20.75 -0.29 -14.22
C ARG A 86 20.15 -0.44 -15.62
N LYS A 87 19.92 -1.66 -16.09
CA LYS A 87 19.26 -1.90 -17.39
C LYS A 87 17.76 -1.64 -17.34
N ASN A 88 17.13 -1.88 -16.21
CA ASN A 88 15.73 -1.59 -15.97
C ASN A 88 15.60 -0.13 -15.52
N ASN A 89 14.84 0.67 -16.25
CA ASN A 89 14.76 2.10 -16.00
C ASN A 89 13.44 2.51 -15.32
N GLU A 90 12.53 1.58 -15.11
CA GLU A 90 11.18 1.87 -14.62
C GLU A 90 10.88 1.08 -13.35
N TYR A 91 10.65 1.80 -12.27
CA TYR A 91 10.35 1.28 -10.96
C TYR A 91 9.14 1.97 -10.34
N PHE A 92 8.46 1.28 -9.45
CA PHE A 92 7.25 1.78 -8.80
C PHE A 92 7.41 1.70 -7.28
N LEU A 93 7.10 2.77 -6.59
CA LEU A 93 7.08 2.77 -5.12
C LEU A 93 5.79 2.10 -4.65
N ALA A 94 5.90 0.94 -4.02
CA ALA A 94 4.76 0.22 -3.47
C ALA A 94 4.38 0.69 -2.06
N ASP A 95 5.37 0.86 -1.19
CA ASP A 95 5.16 1.33 0.20
C ASP A 95 6.30 2.25 0.64
N GLY A 96 5.98 3.21 1.52
CA GLY A 96 6.97 4.13 2.07
C GLY A 96 7.04 5.49 1.39
N HIS A 97 5.95 6.01 0.82
CA HIS A 97 5.91 7.33 0.18
C HIS A 97 6.39 8.45 1.11
N HIS A 98 5.97 8.46 2.39
CA HIS A 98 6.46 9.42 3.37
C HIS A 98 7.95 9.24 3.67
N ARG A 99 8.45 8.01 3.76
CA ARG A 99 9.88 7.71 3.95
C ARG A 99 10.71 8.21 2.76
N PHE A 100 10.23 7.98 1.55
CA PHE A 100 10.86 8.49 0.33
C PHE A 100 10.93 10.03 0.33
N GLY A 101 9.82 10.71 0.61
CA GLY A 101 9.76 12.17 0.68
C GLY A 101 10.67 12.74 1.77
N SER A 102 10.70 12.12 2.95
CA SER A 102 11.57 12.53 4.06
C SER A 102 13.05 12.37 3.75
N THR A 103 13.44 11.22 3.17
CA THR A 103 14.84 10.97 2.78
C THR A 103 15.28 11.97 1.71
N LYS A 104 14.41 12.33 0.76
CA LYS A 104 14.71 13.36 -0.22
C LYS A 104 15.00 14.72 0.44
N ARG A 105 14.24 15.11 1.48
CA ARG A 105 14.50 16.33 2.25
C ARG A 105 15.85 16.28 2.97
N VAL A 106 16.21 15.14 3.58
CA VAL A 106 17.52 14.95 4.19
C VAL A 106 18.63 15.04 3.16
N ALA A 107 18.47 14.42 1.99
CA ALA A 107 19.43 14.53 0.90
C ALA A 107 19.64 15.98 0.42
N ASP A 108 18.55 16.76 0.36
CA ASP A 108 18.62 18.17 -0.01
C ASP A 108 19.31 19.04 1.06
N SER A 109 19.19 18.71 2.35
CA SER A 109 19.85 19.41 3.46
C SER A 109 21.31 18.99 3.64
N MET A 110 21.65 17.72 3.33
CA MET A 110 22.97 17.12 3.54
C MET A 110 23.70 16.81 2.23
N LYS A 111 23.77 17.76 1.30
CA LYS A 111 24.32 17.58 -0.06
C LYS A 111 25.77 17.09 -0.12
N HIS A 112 26.54 17.29 0.95
CA HIS A 112 27.95 16.91 1.03
C HIS A 112 28.16 15.49 1.60
N CYS A 113 27.09 14.82 2.04
CA CYS A 113 27.13 13.46 2.57
C CYS A 113 26.62 12.51 1.49
N GLU A 114 27.50 11.69 0.92
CA GLU A 114 27.14 10.74 -0.14
C GLU A 114 26.12 9.70 0.37
N GLU A 115 26.28 9.23 1.60
CA GLU A 115 25.39 8.26 2.22
C GLU A 115 23.98 8.84 2.41
N ALA A 116 23.85 10.15 2.68
CA ALA A 116 22.56 10.82 2.81
C ALA A 116 21.83 10.96 1.46
N GLN A 117 22.53 10.80 0.32
CA GLN A 117 21.92 10.79 -1.02
C GLN A 117 21.31 9.42 -1.37
N MET A 118 21.45 8.42 -0.52
CA MET A 118 20.96 7.06 -0.73
C MET A 118 19.74 6.78 0.13
N ILE A 119 18.89 5.87 -0.33
CA ILE A 119 17.72 5.43 0.42
C ILE A 119 17.72 3.91 0.57
N LEU A 120 17.49 3.45 1.79
CA LEU A 120 17.35 2.03 2.08
C LEU A 120 16.11 1.49 1.35
N THR A 121 16.32 0.56 0.43
CA THR A 121 15.27 0.06 -0.46
C THR A 121 15.22 -1.46 -0.42
N MET A 122 14.02 -2.02 -0.32
CA MET A 122 13.73 -3.40 -0.68
C MET A 122 13.11 -3.40 -2.07
N PHE A 123 13.64 -4.23 -2.95
CA PHE A 123 13.08 -4.47 -4.28
C PHE A 123 12.37 -5.81 -4.33
N MET A 124 11.22 -5.85 -5.00
CA MET A 124 10.48 -7.09 -5.31
C MET A 124 10.08 -7.11 -6.78
N ASP A 125 9.98 -8.31 -7.34
CA ASP A 125 9.37 -8.49 -8.65
C ASP A 125 7.87 -8.21 -8.56
N GLU A 126 7.29 -7.62 -9.61
CA GLU A 126 5.87 -7.25 -9.63
C GLU A 126 4.92 -8.43 -9.39
N LYS A 127 5.36 -9.65 -9.69
CA LYS A 127 4.59 -10.89 -9.44
C LYS A 127 4.56 -11.32 -7.97
N GLU A 128 5.46 -10.79 -7.16
CA GLU A 128 5.59 -11.11 -5.73
C GLU A 128 4.89 -10.07 -4.85
N ILE A 129 4.45 -8.95 -5.42
CA ILE A 129 3.70 -7.93 -4.69
C ILE A 129 2.26 -8.39 -4.46
N GLY A 130 1.88 -8.53 -3.21
CA GLY A 130 0.50 -8.67 -2.79
C GLY A 130 -0.13 -7.29 -2.56
N ILE A 131 -1.29 -7.05 -3.14
CA ILE A 131 -2.07 -5.84 -2.87
C ILE A 131 -3.42 -6.27 -2.33
N ASP A 132 -3.66 -5.95 -1.06
CA ASP A 132 -4.97 -6.10 -0.42
C ASP A 132 -5.69 -4.76 -0.36
N SER A 133 -6.96 -4.79 -0.03
CA SER A 133 -7.77 -3.60 0.21
C SER A 133 -7.85 -3.26 1.69
N PHE A 134 -8.43 -2.09 2.00
CA PHE A 134 -8.89 -1.73 3.32
C PHE A 134 -10.41 -1.81 3.38
N GLU A 135 -10.97 -2.30 4.46
CA GLU A 135 -12.36 -2.05 4.83
C GLU A 135 -12.48 -0.60 5.33
N ARG A 136 -13.61 0.04 5.05
CA ARG A 136 -13.97 1.35 5.59
C ARG A 136 -15.17 1.15 6.50
N TRP A 137 -14.94 1.35 7.79
CA TRP A 137 -15.98 1.25 8.80
C TRP A 137 -16.35 2.63 9.29
N ILE A 138 -17.64 2.91 9.39
CA ILE A 138 -18.16 4.26 9.61
C ILE A 138 -19.09 4.23 10.82
N ASN A 139 -18.87 5.17 11.72
CA ASN A 139 -19.83 5.50 12.78
C ASN A 139 -20.91 6.40 12.17
N ILE A 140 -22.15 5.95 12.26
CA ILE A 140 -23.33 6.66 11.72
C ILE A 140 -24.29 7.15 12.81
N SER A 141 -23.91 7.08 14.09
CA SER A 141 -24.77 7.42 15.23
C SER A 141 -25.39 8.81 15.12
N ASP A 142 -24.67 9.77 14.54
CA ASP A 142 -25.14 11.16 14.33
C ASP A 142 -25.66 11.42 12.91
N MET A 143 -25.94 10.36 12.13
CA MET A 143 -26.34 10.45 10.73
C MET A 143 -27.76 9.90 10.53
N ASN A 144 -28.51 10.54 9.65
CA ASN A 144 -29.77 9.99 9.17
C ASN A 144 -29.49 8.98 8.04
N PHE A 145 -29.06 7.76 8.41
CA PHE A 145 -28.66 6.71 7.48
C PHE A 145 -29.78 5.67 7.32
N SER A 146 -30.13 5.37 6.06
CA SER A 146 -31.04 4.29 5.68
C SER A 146 -30.53 3.58 4.44
N ILE A 147 -30.78 2.27 4.36
CA ILE A 147 -30.47 1.48 3.16
C ILE A 147 -31.25 1.96 1.94
N ASP A 148 -32.40 2.60 2.15
CA ASP A 148 -33.23 3.13 1.06
C ASP A 148 -32.51 4.17 0.20
N GLN A 149 -31.52 4.88 0.78
CA GLN A 149 -30.71 5.88 0.07
C GLN A 149 -29.85 5.26 -1.05
N PHE A 150 -29.72 3.94 -1.09
CA PHE A 150 -28.93 3.22 -2.10
C PHE A 150 -29.74 2.76 -3.29
N TYR A 151 -31.05 2.54 -3.16
CA TYR A 151 -31.88 1.93 -4.21
C TYR A 151 -32.00 2.76 -5.50
N ASP A 152 -31.81 4.07 -5.43
CA ASP A 152 -31.83 4.94 -6.62
C ASP A 152 -30.56 4.82 -7.48
N ARG A 153 -29.48 4.24 -6.92
CA ARG A 153 -28.14 4.21 -7.55
C ARG A 153 -27.60 2.81 -7.69
N PHE A 154 -28.04 1.90 -6.85
CA PHE A 154 -27.52 0.54 -6.76
C PHE A 154 -28.63 -0.49 -6.74
N GLU A 155 -28.37 -1.61 -7.43
CA GLU A 155 -29.07 -2.85 -7.14
C GLU A 155 -28.49 -3.41 -5.84
N VAL A 156 -29.32 -3.51 -4.80
CA VAL A 156 -28.92 -3.94 -3.46
C VAL A 156 -29.34 -5.36 -3.22
N ASN A 157 -28.40 -6.28 -3.19
CA ASN A 157 -28.66 -7.70 -2.98
C ASN A 157 -28.05 -8.16 -1.66
N LYS A 158 -28.76 -9.01 -0.90
CA LYS A 158 -28.18 -9.65 0.27
C LYS A 158 -27.04 -10.57 -0.18
N LYS A 159 -25.86 -10.42 0.44
CA LYS A 159 -24.73 -11.32 0.15
C LYS A 159 -25.02 -12.72 0.65
N VAL A 160 -24.79 -13.70 -0.21
CA VAL A 160 -24.86 -15.13 0.10
C VAL A 160 -23.49 -15.74 -0.23
N GLY A 161 -22.87 -16.43 0.73
CA GLY A 161 -21.57 -17.11 0.54
C GLY A 161 -20.37 -16.33 1.04
N GLY A 162 -19.17 -16.73 0.61
CA GLY A 162 -17.86 -16.34 1.18
C GLY A 162 -17.43 -14.87 1.03
N PHE A 163 -16.11 -14.66 1.23
CA PHE A 163 -15.53 -13.32 1.32
C PHE A 163 -14.96 -12.79 0.00
N GLU A 164 -15.10 -13.54 -1.08
CA GLU A 164 -14.67 -13.07 -2.41
C GLU A 164 -15.58 -11.92 -2.89
N ILE A 165 -14.94 -10.84 -3.30
CA ILE A 165 -15.61 -9.65 -3.83
C ILE A 165 -15.43 -9.67 -5.34
N VAL A 166 -16.54 -9.58 -6.06
CA VAL A 166 -16.52 -9.52 -7.52
C VAL A 166 -15.98 -8.17 -7.97
N GLU A 167 -15.10 -8.16 -8.97
CA GLU A 167 -14.57 -6.93 -9.53
C GLU A 167 -15.69 -5.97 -9.96
N GLY A 168 -15.58 -4.74 -9.53
CA GLY A 168 -16.56 -3.69 -9.80
C GLY A 168 -17.75 -3.64 -8.84
N ASP A 169 -17.91 -4.58 -7.92
CA ASP A 169 -18.92 -4.55 -6.88
C ASP A 169 -18.38 -3.88 -5.60
N ILE A 170 -19.28 -3.34 -4.79
CA ILE A 170 -19.01 -2.87 -3.43
C ILE A 170 -19.81 -3.76 -2.49
N GLU A 171 -19.19 -4.22 -1.42
CA GLU A 171 -19.92 -4.87 -0.35
C GLU A 171 -20.16 -3.90 0.80
N MET A 172 -21.37 -3.92 1.33
CA MET A 172 -21.79 -3.10 2.45
C MET A 172 -22.28 -3.97 3.60
N PHE A 173 -21.75 -3.75 4.79
CA PHE A 173 -22.29 -4.27 6.04
C PHE A 173 -23.24 -3.24 6.65
N PHE A 174 -24.45 -3.67 7.00
CA PHE A 174 -25.42 -2.87 7.74
C PHE A 174 -26.43 -3.75 8.48
N GLN A 175 -26.77 -3.38 9.72
CA GLN A 175 -27.73 -4.09 10.57
C GLN A 175 -27.48 -5.61 10.64
N GLY A 176 -26.21 -6.01 10.84
CA GLY A 176 -25.84 -7.41 11.02
C GLY A 176 -25.81 -8.24 9.74
N LYS A 177 -25.86 -7.63 8.56
CA LYS A 177 -25.90 -8.32 7.28
C LYS A 177 -24.94 -7.68 6.28
N TRP A 178 -24.39 -8.51 5.40
CA TRP A 178 -23.65 -8.06 4.23
C TRP A 178 -24.59 -7.97 3.02
N PHE A 179 -24.38 -6.94 2.23
CA PHE A 179 -25.06 -6.66 0.97
C PHE A 179 -24.02 -6.47 -0.13
N VAL A 180 -24.41 -6.82 -1.36
CA VAL A 180 -23.64 -6.49 -2.56
C VAL A 180 -24.35 -5.34 -3.26
N LEU A 181 -23.61 -4.26 -3.49
CA LEU A 181 -24.07 -3.06 -4.18
C LEU A 181 -23.55 -3.08 -5.61
N LYS A 182 -24.45 -3.31 -6.58
CA LYS A 182 -24.14 -3.23 -8.00
C LYS A 182 -24.59 -1.90 -8.56
N SER A 183 -23.67 -1.12 -9.10
CA SER A 183 -24.04 0.16 -9.71
C SER A 183 -24.97 -0.03 -10.91
N MET A 184 -26.05 0.74 -10.95
CA MET A 184 -26.93 0.84 -12.10
C MET A 184 -26.40 1.78 -13.19
N GLN A 185 -25.31 2.50 -12.93
CA GLN A 185 -24.67 3.42 -13.87
C GLN A 185 -23.36 2.86 -14.41
N THR A 186 -23.04 3.20 -15.66
CA THR A 186 -21.72 2.93 -16.25
C THR A 186 -20.73 3.95 -15.69
N ILE A 187 -19.94 3.56 -14.70
CA ILE A 187 -18.94 4.41 -14.04
C ILE A 187 -17.57 3.75 -14.21
N ASN A 188 -16.52 4.57 -14.27
CA ASN A 188 -15.17 4.06 -14.22
C ASN A 188 -14.91 3.42 -12.84
N ARG A 189 -14.62 2.12 -12.82
CA ARG A 189 -14.42 1.31 -11.63
C ARG A 189 -12.94 0.91 -11.44
N ASP A 190 -12.05 1.47 -12.25
CA ASP A 190 -10.62 1.13 -12.24
C ASP A 190 -9.97 1.41 -10.88
N LEU A 191 -10.52 2.38 -10.12
CA LEU A 191 -10.09 2.71 -8.77
C LEU A 191 -11.23 2.52 -7.77
N PRO A 192 -11.43 1.31 -7.22
CA PRO A 192 -12.53 1.02 -6.30
C PRO A 192 -12.65 1.99 -5.11
N PRO A 193 -11.55 2.47 -4.48
CA PRO A 193 -11.65 3.45 -3.40
C PRO A 193 -12.20 4.81 -3.83
N GLU A 194 -11.87 5.27 -5.03
CA GLU A 194 -12.39 6.52 -5.59
C GLU A 194 -13.87 6.38 -5.98
N TYR A 195 -14.20 5.23 -6.56
CA TYR A 195 -15.58 4.87 -6.87
C TYR A 195 -16.46 4.84 -5.61
N LEU A 196 -16.02 4.19 -4.53
CA LEU A 196 -16.73 4.19 -3.25
C LEU A 196 -16.92 5.62 -2.72
N PHE A 197 -15.86 6.44 -2.79
CA PHE A 197 -15.92 7.81 -2.29
C PHE A 197 -16.94 8.64 -3.05
N SER A 198 -16.85 8.69 -4.37
CA SER A 198 -17.69 9.52 -5.23
C SER A 198 -19.14 9.05 -5.35
N SER A 199 -19.38 7.75 -5.17
CA SER A 199 -20.73 7.17 -5.33
C SER A 199 -21.49 7.03 -4.02
N ILE A 200 -20.79 6.89 -2.89
CA ILE A 200 -21.39 6.57 -1.59
C ILE A 200 -20.93 7.53 -0.48
N ILE A 201 -19.62 7.60 -0.22
CA ILE A 201 -19.09 8.30 0.96
C ILE A 201 -19.47 9.79 0.95
N GLU A 202 -19.24 10.46 -0.16
CA GLU A 202 -19.59 11.88 -0.29
C GLU A 202 -21.10 12.10 -0.48
N PRO A 203 -21.80 11.50 -1.48
CA PRO A 203 -23.17 11.87 -1.78
C PRO A 203 -24.22 11.28 -0.84
N ILE A 204 -23.96 10.15 -0.19
CA ILE A 204 -24.93 9.49 0.71
C ILE A 204 -24.57 9.77 2.18
N LEU A 205 -23.29 9.68 2.55
CA LEU A 205 -22.85 9.87 3.93
C LEU A 205 -22.42 11.31 4.24
N GLY A 206 -22.37 12.20 3.24
CA GLY A 206 -22.03 13.61 3.43
C GLY A 206 -20.58 13.86 3.88
N ILE A 207 -19.68 12.89 3.71
CA ILE A 207 -18.29 12.98 4.12
C ILE A 207 -17.46 13.53 2.96
N LYS A 208 -17.03 14.79 3.06
CA LYS A 208 -16.31 15.51 2.00
C LYS A 208 -14.79 15.26 1.98
N ASP A 209 -14.20 14.93 3.11
CA ASP A 209 -12.75 14.67 3.24
C ASP A 209 -12.52 13.41 4.07
N ALA A 210 -12.40 12.28 3.37
CA ALA A 210 -12.17 10.98 4.00
C ALA A 210 -10.83 10.88 4.74
N LYS A 211 -9.87 11.80 4.52
CA LYS A 211 -8.59 11.83 5.24
C LYS A 211 -8.70 12.43 6.64
N LYS A 212 -9.64 13.34 6.83
CA LYS A 212 -9.79 14.14 8.06
C LYS A 212 -11.00 13.73 8.88
N ASP A 213 -11.96 13.07 8.26
CA ASP A 213 -13.20 12.69 8.93
C ASP A 213 -12.95 11.56 9.94
N THR A 214 -13.18 11.85 11.21
CA THR A 214 -12.94 10.93 12.32
C THR A 214 -13.97 9.81 12.43
N ARG A 215 -15.08 9.88 11.70
CA ARG A 215 -16.10 8.83 11.65
C ARG A 215 -15.67 7.62 10.85
N ILE A 216 -14.66 7.78 9.95
CA ILE A 216 -14.14 6.68 9.12
C ILE A 216 -12.96 6.01 9.79
N THR A 217 -13.05 4.70 9.96
CA THR A 217 -11.96 3.82 10.40
C THR A 217 -11.55 2.90 9.26
N TYR A 218 -10.26 2.85 8.96
CA TYR A 218 -9.68 1.96 7.94
C TYR A 218 -9.09 0.74 8.60
N VAL A 219 -9.52 -0.44 8.17
CA VAL A 219 -9.05 -1.74 8.69
C VAL A 219 -8.53 -2.58 7.53
N HIS A 220 -7.43 -3.31 7.72
CA HIS A 220 -6.97 -4.24 6.70
C HIS A 220 -8.06 -5.28 6.41
N GLN A 221 -8.45 -5.38 5.14
CA GLN A 221 -9.46 -6.32 4.70
C GLN A 221 -8.89 -7.74 4.71
N LYS A 222 -9.40 -8.57 5.60
CA LYS A 222 -9.01 -9.96 5.74
C LYS A 222 -10.05 -10.88 5.11
N ALA A 223 -9.67 -12.12 4.83
CA ALA A 223 -10.58 -13.18 4.38
C ALA A 223 -11.47 -13.75 5.51
N ILE A 224 -11.73 -12.94 6.55
CA ILE A 224 -12.60 -13.28 7.69
C ILE A 224 -13.57 -12.13 7.96
N ASP A 225 -14.71 -12.44 8.54
CA ASP A 225 -15.68 -11.42 8.94
C ASP A 225 -15.22 -10.70 10.21
N GLN A 226 -14.96 -9.40 10.10
CA GLN A 226 -14.54 -8.52 11.19
C GLN A 226 -15.72 -7.71 11.76
N SER A 227 -16.94 -7.91 11.25
CA SER A 227 -18.09 -7.07 11.57
C SER A 227 -18.43 -7.01 13.06
N GLN A 228 -18.33 -8.11 13.78
CA GLN A 228 -18.61 -8.14 15.21
C GLN A 228 -17.60 -7.31 16.02
N GLU A 229 -16.33 -7.34 15.64
CA GLU A 229 -15.29 -6.52 16.27
C GLU A 229 -15.55 -5.04 16.01
N MET A 230 -15.97 -4.70 14.79
CA MET A 230 -16.23 -3.30 14.42
C MET A 230 -17.49 -2.77 15.08
N LEU A 231 -18.56 -3.55 15.16
CA LEU A 231 -19.77 -3.19 15.91
C LEU A 231 -19.46 -2.92 17.40
N ALA A 232 -18.61 -3.74 18.02
CA ALA A 232 -18.19 -3.53 19.42
C ALA A 232 -17.43 -2.21 19.63
N LYS A 233 -16.87 -1.62 18.55
CA LYS A 233 -16.21 -0.30 18.54
C LYS A 233 -17.16 0.84 18.16
N GLY A 234 -18.47 0.58 18.00
CA GLY A 234 -19.45 1.59 17.58
C GLY A 234 -19.37 1.95 16.10
N LEU A 235 -18.84 1.06 15.27
CA LEU A 235 -18.75 1.23 13.82
C LEU A 235 -19.85 0.37 13.18
N GLU A 236 -20.86 1.03 12.58
CA GLU A 236 -22.15 0.39 12.27
C GLU A 236 -22.30 0.05 10.78
N VAL A 237 -21.60 0.79 9.92
CA VAL A 237 -21.58 0.55 8.46
C VAL A 237 -20.18 0.23 8.02
N GLY A 238 -20.01 -0.89 7.33
CA GLY A 238 -18.74 -1.33 6.76
C GLY A 238 -18.80 -1.42 5.24
N PHE A 239 -17.73 -1.06 4.57
CA PHE A 239 -17.58 -1.25 3.12
C PHE A 239 -16.34 -2.06 2.82
N ARG A 240 -16.49 -3.05 1.95
CA ARG A 240 -15.45 -3.88 1.35
C ARG A 240 -15.32 -3.59 -0.13
N LEU A 241 -14.11 -3.60 -0.62
CA LEU A 241 -13.79 -3.33 -2.00
C LEU A 241 -12.86 -4.41 -2.56
N PRO A 242 -12.93 -4.68 -3.87
CA PRO A 242 -11.86 -5.44 -4.50
C PRO A 242 -10.53 -4.71 -4.35
N ALA A 243 -9.44 -5.47 -4.30
CA ALA A 243 -8.11 -4.90 -4.27
C ALA A 243 -7.80 -4.20 -5.61
N VAL A 244 -6.99 -3.16 -5.54
CA VAL A 244 -6.44 -2.52 -6.74
C VAL A 244 -5.39 -3.45 -7.35
N SER A 245 -5.43 -3.65 -8.66
CA SER A 245 -4.44 -4.49 -9.34
C SER A 245 -3.07 -3.77 -9.45
N VAL A 246 -1.99 -4.56 -9.55
CA VAL A 246 -0.64 -4.03 -9.82
C VAL A 246 -0.64 -3.20 -11.11
N GLU A 247 -1.37 -3.64 -12.12
CA GLU A 247 -1.48 -2.92 -13.40
C GLU A 247 -2.15 -1.55 -13.24
N THR A 248 -3.26 -1.47 -12.49
CA THR A 248 -3.93 -0.20 -12.20
C THR A 248 -3.02 0.74 -11.40
N LEU A 249 -2.25 0.22 -10.44
CA LEU A 249 -1.27 1.00 -9.69
C LEU A 249 -0.21 1.57 -10.64
N LYS A 250 0.40 0.74 -11.51
CA LYS A 250 1.39 1.15 -12.51
C LYS A 250 0.83 2.22 -13.44
N LYS A 251 -0.35 1.98 -14.01
CA LYS A 251 -1.04 2.92 -14.93
C LYS A 251 -1.25 4.29 -14.27
N THR A 252 -1.70 4.30 -13.01
CA THR A 252 -1.93 5.53 -12.24
C THR A 252 -0.62 6.28 -11.99
N ALA A 253 0.44 5.58 -11.58
CA ALA A 253 1.74 6.16 -11.30
C ALA A 253 2.40 6.72 -12.57
N LEU A 254 2.36 6.00 -13.69
CA LEU A 254 2.89 6.45 -14.99
C LEU A 254 2.17 7.69 -15.52
N ALA A 255 0.87 7.80 -15.29
CA ALA A 255 0.09 8.98 -15.65
C ALA A 255 0.37 10.19 -14.74
N GLY A 256 1.26 10.07 -13.74
CA GLY A 256 1.48 11.10 -12.71
C GLY A 256 0.25 11.31 -11.80
N GLY A 257 -0.69 10.37 -11.84
CA GLY A 257 -1.88 10.37 -11.01
C GLY A 257 -1.60 9.96 -9.57
N THR A 258 -2.59 10.14 -8.71
CA THR A 258 -2.51 9.71 -7.31
C THR A 258 -3.77 8.99 -6.91
N MET A 259 -3.61 7.94 -6.12
CA MET A 259 -4.72 7.20 -5.54
C MET A 259 -5.27 7.90 -4.29
N PRO A 260 -6.55 7.72 -3.96
CA PRO A 260 -7.09 8.09 -2.66
C PRO A 260 -6.31 7.45 -1.51
N PRO A 261 -6.38 8.02 -0.29
CA PRO A 261 -5.70 7.42 0.86
C PRO A 261 -6.23 6.02 1.16
N LYS A 262 -5.34 5.15 1.61
CA LYS A 262 -5.70 3.76 1.97
C LYS A 262 -6.35 2.99 0.82
N SER A 263 -5.82 3.19 -0.41
CA SER A 263 -6.23 2.43 -1.59
C SER A 263 -5.59 1.05 -1.66
N THR A 264 -4.37 0.93 -1.18
CA THR A 264 -3.56 -0.29 -1.26
C THR A 264 -3.03 -0.68 0.12
N TYR A 265 -3.19 -1.94 0.48
CA TYR A 265 -2.50 -2.55 1.59
C TYR A 265 -1.46 -3.52 1.01
N ILE A 266 -0.20 -3.11 1.05
CA ILE A 266 0.88 -3.86 0.39
C ILE A 266 1.40 -4.96 1.30
N GLU A 267 1.54 -6.16 0.75
CA GLU A 267 2.20 -7.31 1.36
C GLU A 267 3.41 -7.75 0.50
N PRO A 268 4.49 -8.28 1.13
CA PRO A 268 4.69 -8.43 2.59
C PRO A 268 5.01 -7.10 3.27
N LYS A 269 4.63 -6.98 4.54
CA LYS A 269 5.07 -5.83 5.36
C LYS A 269 6.53 -5.97 5.74
N LEU A 270 7.28 -4.90 5.52
CA LEU A 270 8.70 -4.85 5.82
C LEU A 270 8.93 -4.79 7.34
N ARG A 271 10.00 -5.44 7.78
CA ARG A 271 10.46 -5.39 9.17
C ARG A 271 11.44 -4.25 9.35
N SER A 272 11.16 -3.36 10.30
CA SER A 272 12.09 -2.30 10.72
C SER A 272 13.26 -2.88 11.49
N GLY A 273 14.44 -2.27 11.36
CA GLY A 273 15.62 -2.58 12.16
C GLY A 273 16.39 -3.85 11.77
N MET A 274 15.96 -4.58 10.74
CA MET A 274 16.75 -5.72 10.23
C MET A 274 18.01 -5.27 9.51
N MET A 275 17.97 -4.12 8.89
CA MET A 275 19.10 -3.44 8.25
C MET A 275 19.05 -1.97 8.59
N LEU A 276 20.23 -1.38 8.71
CA LEU A 276 20.38 0.06 8.92
C LEU A 276 21.22 0.65 7.78
N HIS A 277 20.76 1.76 7.24
CA HIS A 277 21.57 2.59 6.37
C HIS A 277 22.01 3.83 7.17
N VAL A 278 23.28 3.88 7.52
CA VAL A 278 23.88 4.93 8.37
C VAL A 278 24.50 6.00 7.49
N PHE A 279 24.25 7.26 7.79
CA PHE A 279 24.76 8.42 7.04
C PHE A 279 25.30 9.56 7.96
N LYS A 280 25.42 9.27 9.28
CA LYS A 280 25.95 10.25 10.25
C LYS A 280 26.84 9.58 11.27
#